data_43b11bf4dd16dd9627c3159ae7c56d31
#
_entry.id   43b11bf4dd16dd9627c3159ae7c56d31
#
_cell.length_a   1.000
_cell.length_b   1.000
_cell.length_c   1.000
_cell.angle_alpha   90.00
_cell.angle_beta   90.00
_cell.angle_gamma   90.00
#
_symmetry.space_group_name_H-M   'P 1'
#
loop_
_entity.id
_entity.type
_entity.pdbx_description
1 polymer ?
#
loop_
_entity_poly.entity_id
_entity_poly.type
_entity_poly.pdbx_seq_one_letter_code
_entity_poly.pdbx_strand_id
1 'polypeptide(L)'
;MVKRIFWLMTTMLLLCTAVHAEENTQVKHYLLLGEDGYAEEVVEDARTDTIVIVSLDSKYNRVIMTSVLRDSRIDNPRGNATKANLLYKYHGFDGIISCLERDLDIEIEGAVLVNFENIKPVIDALGGVDIEITENEYQTIKSILKGEDPNMPEGPGMVHMTGRIALAYMRDRWSGNGDFSRTERQRRVVSQLFEKCRDLSLMELVDVYNAVSPGMKMSLSAMDILGAISNGYQLVSKGADFVQFYIPQEGTWSYTTVGSSSSALAVNWKKNSEKFHEMLNNPQ
;
A
#
# COMPACT_ATOMS: atom_id res chain seq x y z
N MET A 1 -51.76 23.25 9.83
CA MET A 1 -50.35 23.57 9.83
C MET A 1 -49.47 22.37 10.12
N VAL A 2 -49.71 21.59 11.14
CA VAL A 2 -48.90 20.40 11.53
C VAL A 2 -48.86 19.31 10.48
N LYS A 3 -49.95 19.02 9.72
CA LYS A 3 -49.97 18.01 8.65
C LYS A 3 -49.09 18.35 7.46
N ARG A 4 -48.85 19.64 7.17
CA ARG A 4 -47.95 20.07 6.08
C ARG A 4 -46.47 19.99 6.47
N ILE A 5 -46.13 20.15 7.73
CA ILE A 5 -44.78 20.00 8.25
C ILE A 5 -44.39 18.51 8.28
N PHE A 6 -45.31 17.64 8.65
CA PHE A 6 -45.11 16.19 8.64
C PHE A 6 -44.88 15.63 7.22
N TRP A 7 -45.61 16.13 6.21
CA TRP A 7 -45.41 15.78 4.82
C TRP A 7 -44.10 16.31 4.25
N LEU A 8 -43.66 17.51 4.65
CA LEU A 8 -42.35 18.06 4.27
C LEU A 8 -41.19 17.29 4.94
N MET A 9 -41.31 16.86 6.17
CA MET A 9 -40.29 16.02 6.83
C MET A 9 -40.23 14.61 6.24
N THR A 10 -41.37 13.99 5.90
CA THR A 10 -41.36 12.67 5.23
C THR A 10 -40.84 12.73 3.79
N THR A 11 -41.11 13.79 3.03
CA THR A 11 -40.50 13.96 1.71
C THR A 11 -39.00 14.31 1.79
N MET A 12 -38.57 15.05 2.78
CA MET A 12 -37.15 15.32 3.03
C MET A 12 -36.40 14.07 3.52
N LEU A 13 -37.05 13.22 4.33
CA LEU A 13 -36.49 11.91 4.74
C LEU A 13 -36.41 10.93 3.57
N LEU A 14 -37.42 10.92 2.69
CA LEU A 14 -37.41 10.11 1.45
C LEU A 14 -36.42 10.64 0.41
N LEU A 15 -36.17 11.94 0.34
CA LEU A 15 -35.12 12.52 -0.50
C LEU A 15 -33.72 12.21 0.06
N CYS A 16 -33.54 12.13 1.38
CA CYS A 16 -32.28 11.68 2.01
C CYS A 16 -32.01 10.18 1.78
N THR A 17 -33.05 9.34 1.61
CA THR A 17 -32.87 7.91 1.32
C THR A 17 -32.69 7.62 -0.18
N ALA A 18 -33.05 8.54 -1.06
CA ALA A 18 -32.85 8.41 -2.51
C ALA A 18 -31.45 8.85 -3.00
N VAL A 19 -30.63 9.42 -2.10
CA VAL A 19 -29.23 9.84 -2.43
C VAL A 19 -28.22 8.71 -2.18
N HIS A 20 -28.63 7.52 -1.74
CA HIS A 20 -27.71 6.45 -1.35
C HIS A 20 -27.88 5.16 -2.14
N ALA A 21 -28.03 5.25 -3.45
CA ALA A 21 -27.89 4.08 -4.32
C ALA A 21 -27.37 4.48 -5.72
N GLU A 22 -26.38 5.35 -5.80
CA GLU A 22 -25.36 5.13 -6.83
C GLU A 22 -24.50 4.00 -6.28
N GLU A 23 -24.68 2.78 -6.81
CA GLU A 23 -23.67 1.76 -6.71
C GLU A 23 -22.39 2.39 -7.22
N ASN A 24 -21.48 2.71 -6.29
CA ASN A 24 -20.21 3.31 -6.61
C ASN A 24 -19.37 2.21 -7.31
N THR A 25 -19.64 2.03 -8.61
CA THR A 25 -18.98 1.05 -9.48
C THR A 25 -17.56 1.49 -9.85
N GLN A 26 -17.07 2.52 -9.21
CA GLN A 26 -15.77 3.11 -9.49
C GLN A 26 -14.68 2.44 -8.69
N VAL A 27 -13.55 2.19 -9.35
CA VAL A 27 -12.31 1.78 -8.68
C VAL A 27 -11.68 3.02 -8.07
N LYS A 28 -11.40 2.99 -6.75
CA LYS A 28 -10.69 4.05 -6.04
C LYS A 28 -9.26 3.65 -5.77
N HIS A 29 -8.33 4.49 -6.16
CA HIS A 29 -6.90 4.24 -6.01
C HIS A 29 -6.30 5.10 -4.90
N TYR A 30 -5.54 4.49 -4.00
CA TYR A 30 -4.81 5.14 -2.91
C TYR A 30 -3.33 4.77 -3.01
N LEU A 31 -2.43 5.70 -2.73
CA LEU A 31 -1.00 5.45 -2.78
C LEU A 31 -0.44 5.23 -1.38
N LEU A 32 0.15 4.06 -1.16
CA LEU A 32 0.90 3.74 0.06
C LEU A 32 2.39 3.81 -0.23
N LEU A 33 3.08 4.67 0.49
CA LEU A 33 4.51 4.88 0.40
C LEU A 33 5.21 4.40 1.66
N GLY A 34 6.30 3.68 1.51
CA GLY A 34 7.16 3.23 2.60
C GLY A 34 8.55 3.84 2.50
N GLU A 35 8.97 4.52 3.56
CA GLU A 35 10.28 5.12 3.69
C GLU A 35 11.25 4.13 4.37
N ASP A 36 12.48 3.98 3.83
CA ASP A 36 13.55 3.16 4.43
C ASP A 36 14.40 3.99 5.44
N GLY A 37 13.73 4.77 6.28
CA GLY A 37 14.38 5.55 7.34
C GLY A 37 14.52 4.76 8.64
N TYR A 38 15.60 5.04 9.40
CA TYR A 38 15.81 4.52 10.76
C TYR A 38 15.32 5.50 11.84
N ALA A 39 14.81 6.67 11.45
CA ALA A 39 14.27 7.66 12.38
C ALA A 39 12.87 7.23 12.86
N GLU A 40 12.53 7.52 14.11
CA GLU A 40 11.18 7.30 14.64
C GLU A 40 10.14 8.21 13.96
N GLU A 41 10.58 9.34 13.40
CA GLU A 41 9.74 10.26 12.63
C GLU A 41 10.00 10.14 11.13
N VAL A 42 8.93 10.33 10.32
CA VAL A 42 9.03 10.38 8.85
C VAL A 42 9.84 11.61 8.44
N VAL A 43 10.92 11.39 7.71
CA VAL A 43 11.82 12.46 7.25
C VAL A 43 11.27 13.06 5.94
N GLU A 44 11.23 14.40 5.83
CA GLU A 44 10.68 15.07 4.63
C GLU A 44 11.45 14.74 3.34
N ASP A 45 12.73 14.42 3.46
CA ASP A 45 13.64 14.14 2.34
C ASP A 45 13.89 12.64 2.09
N ALA A 46 13.02 11.76 2.57
CA ALA A 46 13.25 10.33 2.48
C ALA A 46 12.98 9.75 1.08
N ARG A 47 13.70 8.69 0.77
CA ARG A 47 13.40 7.85 -0.40
C ARG A 47 12.26 6.91 -0.06
N THR A 48 11.31 6.79 -0.97
CA THR A 48 10.22 5.81 -0.84
C THR A 48 10.63 4.49 -1.48
N ASP A 49 11.14 3.59 -0.68
CA ASP A 49 11.59 2.28 -1.16
C ASP A 49 10.45 1.28 -1.37
N THR A 50 9.28 1.58 -0.84
CA THR A 50 8.01 0.88 -1.11
C THR A 50 7.03 1.86 -1.75
N ILE A 51 6.49 1.48 -2.90
CA ILE A 51 5.49 2.25 -3.65
C ILE A 51 4.38 1.27 -4.03
N VAL A 52 3.20 1.40 -3.41
CA VAL A 52 2.08 0.50 -3.63
C VAL A 52 0.81 1.30 -3.91
N ILE A 53 0.15 1.02 -5.02
CA ILE A 53 -1.19 1.52 -5.30
C ILE A 53 -2.18 0.49 -4.78
N VAL A 54 -3.01 0.89 -3.83
CA VAL A 54 -4.13 0.09 -3.30
C VAL A 54 -5.39 0.52 -4.03
N SER A 55 -5.99 -0.39 -4.77
CA SER A 55 -7.21 -0.12 -5.53
C SER A 55 -8.40 -0.87 -4.91
N LEU A 56 -9.41 -0.11 -4.50
CA LEU A 56 -10.67 -0.63 -3.98
C LEU A 56 -11.66 -0.73 -5.16
N ASP A 57 -11.85 -1.93 -5.67
CA ASP A 57 -12.70 -2.22 -6.83
C ASP A 57 -14.07 -2.73 -6.36
N SER A 58 -15.02 -1.80 -6.27
CA SER A 58 -16.38 -2.11 -5.85
C SER A 58 -17.17 -2.87 -6.93
N LYS A 59 -16.78 -2.77 -8.20
CA LYS A 59 -17.44 -3.42 -9.32
C LYS A 59 -17.29 -4.94 -9.29
N TYR A 60 -16.07 -5.40 -9.00
CA TYR A 60 -15.74 -6.83 -8.96
C TYR A 60 -15.46 -7.35 -7.54
N ASN A 61 -15.74 -6.54 -6.52
CA ASN A 61 -15.51 -6.85 -5.10
C ASN A 61 -14.08 -7.34 -4.85
N ARG A 62 -13.09 -6.50 -5.21
CA ARG A 62 -11.66 -6.83 -5.08
C ARG A 62 -10.90 -5.72 -4.36
N VAL A 63 -9.85 -6.12 -3.66
CA VAL A 63 -8.78 -5.22 -3.23
C VAL A 63 -7.52 -5.59 -4.01
N ILE A 64 -6.98 -4.64 -4.77
CA ILE A 64 -5.83 -4.87 -5.64
C ILE A 64 -4.63 -4.10 -5.09
N MET A 65 -3.52 -4.81 -4.88
CA MET A 65 -2.24 -4.23 -4.52
C MET A 65 -1.30 -4.22 -5.71
N THR A 66 -1.00 -3.03 -6.23
CA THR A 66 -0.07 -2.85 -7.34
C THR A 66 1.24 -2.27 -6.83
N SER A 67 2.28 -3.09 -6.78
CA SER A 67 3.63 -2.67 -6.38
C SER A 67 4.38 -2.06 -7.56
N VAL A 68 4.85 -0.83 -7.44
CA VAL A 68 5.74 -0.18 -8.40
C VAL A 68 7.18 -0.33 -7.93
N LEU A 69 8.04 -0.94 -8.76
CA LEU A 69 9.44 -1.11 -8.40
C LEU A 69 10.13 0.24 -8.27
N ARG A 70 10.80 0.46 -7.14
CA ARG A 70 11.42 1.73 -6.74
C ARG A 70 12.44 2.28 -7.74
N ASP A 71 13.16 1.37 -8.44
CA ASP A 71 14.18 1.72 -9.43
C ASP A 71 13.62 1.94 -10.85
N SER A 72 12.29 1.93 -11.00
CA SER A 72 11.60 2.27 -12.26
C SER A 72 11.96 3.69 -12.68
N ARG A 73 12.50 3.83 -13.90
CA ARG A 73 12.73 5.13 -14.52
C ARG A 73 11.40 5.74 -14.90
N ILE A 74 11.19 6.96 -14.45
CA ILE A 74 9.97 7.74 -14.66
C ILE A 74 10.37 9.21 -14.90
N ASP A 75 9.60 9.94 -15.67
CA ASP A 75 9.83 11.38 -15.83
C ASP A 75 9.15 12.15 -14.68
N ASN A 76 9.91 13.01 -14.00
CA ASN A 76 9.38 13.84 -12.92
C ASN A 76 8.43 14.92 -13.45
N PRO A 77 7.76 15.73 -12.60
CA PRO A 77 6.83 16.77 -13.05
C PRO A 77 7.44 17.84 -13.98
N ARG A 78 8.78 17.94 -14.01
CA ARG A 78 9.52 18.85 -14.91
C ARG A 78 9.98 18.18 -16.20
N GLY A 79 9.60 16.94 -16.45
CA GLY A 79 9.99 16.16 -17.64
C GLY A 79 11.42 15.59 -17.60
N ASN A 80 12.09 15.62 -16.45
CA ASN A 80 13.43 15.03 -16.32
C ASN A 80 13.33 13.59 -15.82
N ALA A 81 14.13 12.69 -16.43
CA ALA A 81 14.20 11.31 -16.00
C ALA A 81 14.74 11.17 -14.58
N THR A 82 14.04 10.40 -13.74
CA THR A 82 14.41 10.08 -12.38
C THR A 82 14.02 8.63 -12.06
N LYS A 83 14.29 8.16 -10.84
CA LYS A 83 13.75 6.91 -10.31
C LYS A 83 12.47 7.18 -9.51
N ALA A 84 11.53 6.24 -9.54
CA ALA A 84 10.26 6.37 -8.83
C ALA A 84 10.44 6.68 -7.33
N ASN A 85 11.43 6.06 -6.67
CA ASN A 85 11.71 6.28 -5.25
C ASN A 85 12.24 7.68 -4.89
N LEU A 86 12.59 8.50 -5.88
CA LEU A 86 13.07 9.85 -5.68
C LEU A 86 11.96 10.90 -5.89
N LEU A 87 10.80 10.51 -6.42
CA LEU A 87 9.72 11.45 -6.71
C LEU A 87 9.21 12.14 -5.45
N TYR A 88 8.87 11.35 -4.41
CA TYR A 88 8.41 11.93 -3.14
C TYR A 88 9.45 12.85 -2.52
N LYS A 89 10.71 12.40 -2.48
CA LYS A 89 11.83 13.18 -1.93
C LYS A 89 11.94 14.59 -2.50
N TYR A 90 11.80 14.73 -3.82
CA TYR A 90 12.03 16.01 -4.51
C TYR A 90 10.78 16.77 -4.89
N HIS A 91 9.61 16.13 -4.84
CA HIS A 91 8.37 16.71 -5.36
C HIS A 91 7.15 16.45 -4.44
N GLY A 92 7.35 15.83 -3.27
CA GLY A 92 6.27 15.54 -2.31
C GLY A 92 5.20 14.58 -2.85
N PHE A 93 4.05 14.57 -2.18
CA PHE A 93 2.91 13.75 -2.60
C PHE A 93 2.40 14.13 -3.99
N ASP A 94 2.22 15.43 -4.27
CA ASP A 94 1.69 15.92 -5.55
C ASP A 94 2.56 15.44 -6.72
N GLY A 95 3.88 15.42 -6.52
CA GLY A 95 4.81 15.03 -7.56
C GLY A 95 4.76 13.54 -7.88
N ILE A 96 4.72 12.67 -6.87
CA ILE A 96 4.64 11.21 -7.12
C ILE A 96 3.26 10.81 -7.61
N ILE A 97 2.18 11.39 -7.07
CA ILE A 97 0.81 11.15 -7.51
C ILE A 97 0.68 11.53 -8.99
N SER A 98 0.96 12.79 -9.36
CA SER A 98 0.79 13.25 -10.74
C SER A 98 1.60 12.46 -11.77
N CYS A 99 2.79 11.96 -11.41
CA CYS A 99 3.59 11.13 -12.29
C CYS A 99 2.97 9.73 -12.50
N LEU A 100 2.47 9.10 -11.43
CA LEU A 100 1.83 7.79 -11.52
C LEU A 100 0.48 7.87 -12.23
N GLU A 101 -0.33 8.89 -11.96
CA GLU A 101 -1.58 9.17 -12.67
C GLU A 101 -1.37 9.31 -14.17
N ARG A 102 -0.40 10.16 -14.57
CA ARG A 102 -0.05 10.36 -15.97
C ARG A 102 0.38 9.06 -16.66
N ASP A 103 1.23 8.27 -16.01
CA ASP A 103 1.87 7.11 -16.64
C ASP A 103 0.99 5.86 -16.61
N LEU A 104 0.02 5.79 -15.70
CA LEU A 104 -0.92 4.68 -15.57
C LEU A 104 -2.34 5.00 -16.06
N ASP A 105 -2.62 6.28 -16.36
CA ASP A 105 -3.96 6.75 -16.76
C ASP A 105 -5.04 6.40 -15.72
N ILE A 106 -4.80 6.80 -14.47
CA ILE A 106 -5.70 6.60 -13.33
C ILE A 106 -5.81 7.89 -12.51
N GLU A 107 -6.80 7.97 -11.63
CA GLU A 107 -6.93 9.01 -10.61
C GLU A 107 -6.60 8.43 -9.23
N ILE A 108 -5.70 9.09 -8.47
CA ILE A 108 -5.28 8.68 -7.13
C ILE A 108 -5.90 9.62 -6.11
N GLU A 109 -6.79 9.12 -5.28
CA GLU A 109 -7.54 9.89 -4.25
C GLU A 109 -6.59 10.56 -3.24
N GLY A 110 -5.42 9.97 -3.00
CA GLY A 110 -4.37 10.51 -2.14
C GLY A 110 -3.37 9.47 -1.70
N ALA A 111 -2.44 9.91 -0.85
CA ALA A 111 -1.31 9.11 -0.44
C ALA A 111 -1.10 9.09 1.08
N VAL A 112 -0.57 7.97 1.56
CA VAL A 112 -0.10 7.78 2.94
C VAL A 112 1.37 7.39 2.87
N LEU A 113 2.21 8.08 3.64
CA LEU A 113 3.62 7.75 3.84
C LEU A 113 3.80 7.20 5.25
N VAL A 114 4.35 6.00 5.32
CA VAL A 114 4.77 5.36 6.57
C VAL A 114 6.28 5.14 6.53
N ASN A 115 6.94 5.26 7.67
CA ASN A 115 8.27 4.72 7.77
C ASN A 115 8.23 3.26 8.26
N PHE A 116 9.30 2.52 8.03
CA PHE A 116 9.35 1.12 8.45
C PHE A 116 9.30 0.94 9.98
N GLU A 117 9.71 1.92 10.77
CA GLU A 117 9.59 1.86 12.23
C GLU A 117 8.12 1.90 12.66
N ASN A 118 7.29 2.66 11.96
CA ASN A 118 5.87 2.82 12.26
C ASN A 118 4.99 1.64 11.82
N ILE A 119 5.52 0.71 11.01
CA ILE A 119 4.79 -0.53 10.67
C ILE A 119 4.78 -1.52 11.84
N LYS A 120 5.78 -1.44 12.74
CA LYS A 120 5.85 -2.34 13.92
C LYS A 120 4.60 -2.26 14.79
N PRO A 121 4.16 -1.07 15.25
CA PRO A 121 2.93 -0.95 16.02
C PRO A 121 1.69 -1.46 15.28
N VAL A 122 1.62 -1.30 13.96
CA VAL A 122 0.50 -1.84 13.15
C VAL A 122 0.49 -3.35 13.22
N ILE A 123 1.65 -4.00 12.99
CA ILE A 123 1.78 -5.45 13.05
C ILE A 123 1.44 -5.97 14.46
N ASP A 124 1.97 -5.31 15.50
CA ASP A 124 1.73 -5.71 16.89
C ASP A 124 0.25 -5.52 17.28
N ALA A 125 -0.39 -4.41 16.87
CA ALA A 125 -1.82 -4.16 17.11
C ALA A 125 -2.73 -5.22 16.45
N LEU A 126 -2.32 -5.75 15.31
CA LEU A 126 -3.00 -6.83 14.59
C LEU A 126 -2.60 -8.22 15.08
N GLY A 127 -1.83 -8.32 16.18
CA GLY A 127 -1.42 -9.58 16.80
C GLY A 127 -0.34 -10.32 16.01
N GLY A 128 0.58 -9.62 15.33
CA GLY A 128 1.69 -10.19 14.57
C GLY A 128 1.28 -10.70 13.18
N VAL A 129 2.22 -11.33 12.46
CA VAL A 129 1.98 -12.00 11.16
C VAL A 129 2.63 -13.38 11.15
N ASP A 130 2.01 -14.32 10.42
CA ASP A 130 2.48 -15.71 10.32
C ASP A 130 3.03 -15.95 8.90
N ILE A 131 4.35 -16.14 8.78
CA ILE A 131 5.03 -16.23 7.48
C ILE A 131 5.95 -17.45 7.46
N GLU A 132 5.87 -18.22 6.38
CA GLU A 132 6.81 -19.31 6.13
C GLU A 132 8.14 -18.72 5.62
N ILE A 133 9.24 -19.00 6.32
CA ILE A 133 10.58 -18.53 6.00
C ILE A 133 11.55 -19.67 5.74
N THR A 134 12.52 -19.41 4.89
CA THR A 134 13.64 -20.30 4.58
C THR A 134 14.73 -20.21 5.64
N GLU A 135 15.66 -21.19 5.64
CA GLU A 135 16.86 -21.15 6.49
C GLU A 135 17.68 -19.88 6.29
N ASN A 136 17.89 -19.46 5.05
CA ASN A 136 18.66 -18.23 4.76
C ASN A 136 17.98 -16.97 5.31
N GLU A 137 16.65 -16.90 5.23
CA GLU A 137 15.86 -15.79 5.80
C GLU A 137 15.94 -15.81 7.33
N TYR A 138 15.82 -16.98 7.95
CA TYR A 138 15.98 -17.15 9.39
C TYR A 138 17.35 -16.64 9.88
N GLN A 139 18.44 -17.08 9.23
CA GLN A 139 19.79 -16.66 9.60
C GLN A 139 19.99 -15.14 9.40
N THR A 140 19.39 -14.57 8.36
CA THR A 140 19.46 -13.12 8.11
C THR A 140 18.70 -12.34 9.18
N ILE A 141 17.47 -12.74 9.52
CA ILE A 141 16.69 -12.13 10.62
C ILE A 141 17.49 -12.18 11.93
N LYS A 142 18.04 -13.35 12.26
CA LYS A 142 18.87 -13.55 13.46
C LYS A 142 20.09 -12.63 13.48
N SER A 143 20.75 -12.44 12.34
CA SER A 143 21.89 -11.53 12.19
C SER A 143 21.47 -10.07 12.37
N ILE A 144 20.38 -9.63 11.76
CA ILE A 144 19.87 -8.26 11.87
C ILE A 144 19.49 -7.94 13.33
N LEU A 145 18.83 -8.86 14.01
CA LEU A 145 18.38 -8.72 15.39
C LEU A 145 19.47 -9.12 16.41
N LYS A 146 20.66 -9.51 15.96
CA LYS A 146 21.80 -9.99 16.78
C LYS A 146 21.45 -11.17 17.69
N GLY A 147 20.36 -11.88 17.36
CA GLY A 147 19.84 -12.97 18.20
C GLY A 147 19.28 -12.55 19.57
N GLU A 148 19.07 -11.24 19.78
CA GLU A 148 18.69 -10.67 21.09
C GLU A 148 17.19 -10.45 21.26
N ASP A 149 16.37 -10.75 20.25
CA ASP A 149 14.91 -10.60 20.36
C ASP A 149 14.30 -11.75 21.18
N PRO A 150 13.55 -11.48 22.26
CA PRO A 150 12.96 -12.53 23.10
C PRO A 150 11.92 -13.40 22.36
N ASN A 151 11.39 -12.91 21.23
CA ASN A 151 10.42 -13.63 20.41
C ASN A 151 11.07 -14.23 19.15
N MET A 152 12.41 -14.33 19.12
CA MET A 152 13.09 -14.98 17.98
C MET A 152 12.58 -16.37 17.77
N PRO A 153 12.23 -16.75 16.51
CA PRO A 153 11.86 -18.12 16.20
C PRO A 153 13.02 -19.09 16.47
N GLU A 154 12.70 -20.35 16.75
CA GLU A 154 13.71 -21.38 16.99
C GLU A 154 14.40 -21.87 15.72
N GLY A 155 13.77 -21.64 14.53
CA GLY A 155 14.28 -22.06 13.23
C GLY A 155 13.42 -21.58 12.06
N PRO A 156 13.70 -22.07 10.84
CA PRO A 156 12.90 -21.80 9.64
C PRO A 156 11.55 -22.54 9.69
N GLY A 157 10.69 -22.26 8.73
CA GLY A 157 9.33 -22.77 8.60
C GLY A 157 8.29 -21.70 8.84
N MET A 158 7.12 -22.09 9.32
CA MET A 158 6.06 -21.16 9.69
C MET A 158 6.41 -20.43 10.98
N VAL A 159 6.60 -19.13 10.90
CA VAL A 159 7.06 -18.27 12.00
C VAL A 159 6.03 -17.20 12.29
N HIS A 160 5.66 -17.11 13.57
CA HIS A 160 4.92 -15.96 14.09
C HIS A 160 5.88 -14.80 14.34
N MET A 161 5.63 -13.68 13.67
CA MET A 161 6.49 -12.50 13.73
C MET A 161 5.79 -11.34 14.44
N THR A 162 6.42 -10.83 15.49
CA THR A 162 6.11 -9.51 16.04
C THR A 162 6.53 -8.43 15.05
N GLY A 163 6.09 -7.18 15.25
CA GLY A 163 6.46 -6.06 14.38
C GLY A 163 7.98 -5.90 14.21
N ARG A 164 8.77 -6.17 15.27
CA ARG A 164 10.23 -6.11 15.22
C ARG A 164 10.84 -7.19 14.32
N ILE A 165 10.37 -8.41 14.42
CA ILE A 165 10.85 -9.53 13.60
C ILE A 165 10.40 -9.36 12.14
N ALA A 166 9.15 -8.98 11.92
CA ALA A 166 8.62 -8.71 10.59
C ALA A 166 9.36 -7.56 9.90
N LEU A 167 9.73 -6.51 10.63
CA LEU A 167 10.56 -5.43 10.09
C LEU A 167 11.94 -5.93 9.65
N ALA A 168 12.60 -6.78 10.46
CA ALA A 168 13.89 -7.38 10.08
C ALA A 168 13.74 -8.25 8.82
N TYR A 169 12.68 -9.03 8.71
CA TYR A 169 12.34 -9.81 7.52
C TYR A 169 12.11 -8.93 6.27
N MET A 170 11.36 -7.85 6.40
CA MET A 170 11.09 -6.90 5.30
C MET A 170 12.35 -6.15 4.84
N ARG A 171 13.35 -5.99 5.70
CA ARG A 171 14.62 -5.33 5.41
C ARG A 171 15.69 -6.26 4.82
N ASP A 172 15.44 -7.55 4.80
CA ASP A 172 16.40 -8.53 4.28
C ASP A 172 16.64 -8.33 2.78
N ARG A 173 17.91 -8.08 2.43
CA ARG A 173 18.40 -7.92 1.05
C ARG A 173 19.42 -9.00 0.68
N TRP A 174 19.77 -9.89 1.62
CA TRP A 174 20.88 -10.83 1.46
C TRP A 174 20.45 -12.26 1.17
N SER A 175 19.26 -12.66 1.60
CA SER A 175 18.76 -14.03 1.43
C SER A 175 17.97 -14.24 0.13
N GLY A 176 18.48 -13.77 -1.04
CA GLY A 176 17.81 -13.96 -2.32
C GLY A 176 18.29 -13.03 -3.42
N ASN A 177 17.42 -12.72 -4.39
CA ASN A 177 17.72 -11.86 -5.55
C ASN A 177 17.66 -10.35 -5.20
N GLY A 178 18.26 -9.95 -4.09
CA GLY A 178 18.38 -8.55 -3.71
C GLY A 178 17.02 -7.85 -3.58
N ASP A 179 16.79 -6.82 -4.38
CA ASP A 179 15.62 -5.95 -4.26
C ASP A 179 14.30 -6.61 -4.65
N PHE A 180 14.32 -7.54 -5.60
CA PHE A 180 13.11 -8.31 -5.96
C PHE A 180 12.63 -9.17 -4.79
N SER A 181 13.54 -9.88 -4.13
CA SER A 181 13.21 -10.70 -2.95
C SER A 181 12.75 -9.83 -1.77
N ARG A 182 13.33 -8.63 -1.59
CA ARG A 182 12.85 -7.67 -0.58
C ARG A 182 11.42 -7.24 -0.86
N THR A 183 11.09 -6.86 -2.10
CA THR A 183 9.72 -6.46 -2.48
C THR A 183 8.73 -7.60 -2.26
N GLU A 184 9.14 -8.84 -2.54
CA GLU A 184 8.32 -10.02 -2.27
C GLU A 184 8.03 -10.21 -0.78
N ARG A 185 9.04 -10.05 0.09
CA ARG A 185 8.86 -10.13 1.56
C ARG A 185 7.92 -9.03 2.07
N GLN A 186 8.06 -7.81 1.57
CA GLN A 186 7.15 -6.72 1.91
C GLN A 186 5.71 -7.06 1.52
N ARG A 187 5.48 -7.60 0.32
CA ARG A 187 4.16 -8.05 -0.11
C ARG A 187 3.58 -9.13 0.79
N ARG A 188 4.39 -10.14 1.19
CA ARG A 188 3.94 -11.22 2.09
C ARG A 188 3.46 -10.66 3.42
N VAL A 189 4.20 -9.74 4.04
CA VAL A 189 3.79 -9.08 5.28
C VAL A 189 2.48 -8.31 5.09
N VAL A 190 2.39 -7.48 4.04
CA VAL A 190 1.18 -6.68 3.79
C VAL A 190 -0.03 -7.56 3.48
N SER A 191 0.16 -8.67 2.75
CA SER A 191 -0.92 -9.64 2.50
C SER A 191 -1.45 -10.26 3.80
N GLN A 192 -0.55 -10.60 4.73
CA GLN A 192 -0.94 -11.14 6.04
C GLN A 192 -1.69 -10.10 6.89
N LEU A 193 -1.26 -8.83 6.86
CA LEU A 193 -1.98 -7.75 7.53
C LEU A 193 -3.39 -7.57 6.94
N PHE A 194 -3.52 -7.65 5.62
CA PHE A 194 -4.82 -7.60 4.96
C PHE A 194 -5.74 -8.75 5.41
N GLU A 195 -5.23 -9.99 5.44
CA GLU A 195 -6.01 -11.15 5.93
C GLU A 195 -6.47 -10.95 7.38
N LYS A 196 -5.61 -10.42 8.24
CA LYS A 196 -5.99 -10.11 9.64
C LYS A 196 -7.04 -9.01 9.72
N CYS A 197 -6.99 -8.01 8.86
CA CYS A 197 -8.02 -6.96 8.82
C CYS A 197 -9.40 -7.48 8.41
N ARG A 198 -9.48 -8.64 7.75
CA ARG A 198 -10.78 -9.24 7.36
C ARG A 198 -11.65 -9.62 8.55
N ASP A 199 -11.02 -9.98 9.66
CA ASP A 199 -11.72 -10.45 10.86
C ASP A 199 -12.08 -9.31 11.83
N LEU A 200 -11.61 -8.07 11.55
CA LEU A 200 -11.87 -6.91 12.38
C LEU A 200 -13.19 -6.25 12.02
N SER A 201 -13.87 -5.73 13.05
CA SER A 201 -14.99 -4.80 12.87
C SER A 201 -14.50 -3.43 12.36
N LEU A 202 -15.41 -2.63 11.80
CA LEU A 202 -15.09 -1.26 11.37
C LEU A 202 -14.50 -0.42 12.52
N MET A 203 -15.01 -0.59 13.75
CA MET A 203 -14.51 0.15 14.91
C MET A 203 -13.09 -0.24 15.27
N GLU A 204 -12.75 -1.53 15.26
CA GLU A 204 -11.39 -2.01 15.50
C GLU A 204 -10.42 -1.49 14.43
N LEU A 205 -10.82 -1.43 13.15
CA LEU A 205 -10.00 -0.81 12.09
C LEU A 205 -9.76 0.69 12.34
N VAL A 206 -10.75 1.41 12.81
CA VAL A 206 -10.60 2.82 13.20
C VAL A 206 -9.69 2.97 14.43
N ASP A 207 -9.76 2.06 15.40
CA ASP A 207 -8.88 2.05 16.56
C ASP A 207 -7.43 1.77 16.16
N VAL A 208 -7.19 0.80 15.27
CA VAL A 208 -5.85 0.56 14.69
C VAL A 208 -5.34 1.81 13.96
N TYR A 209 -6.15 2.42 13.11
CA TYR A 209 -5.80 3.67 12.44
C TYR A 209 -5.40 4.76 13.44
N ASN A 210 -6.21 5.01 14.46
CA ASN A 210 -5.94 6.04 15.47
C ASN A 210 -4.65 5.77 16.24
N ALA A 211 -4.33 4.51 16.51
CA ALA A 211 -3.10 4.12 17.22
C ALA A 211 -1.83 4.38 16.38
N VAL A 212 -1.90 4.28 15.05
CA VAL A 212 -0.72 4.33 14.18
C VAL A 212 -0.61 5.64 13.39
N SER A 213 -1.71 6.36 13.19
CA SER A 213 -1.75 7.60 12.39
C SER A 213 -0.81 8.71 12.86
N PRO A 214 -0.48 8.89 14.16
CA PRO A 214 0.47 9.89 14.60
C PRO A 214 1.88 9.75 13.98
N GLY A 215 2.25 8.53 13.55
CA GLY A 215 3.53 8.25 12.89
C GLY A 215 3.47 8.31 11.36
N MET A 216 2.36 8.73 10.76
CA MET A 216 2.15 8.75 9.32
C MET A 216 2.08 10.19 8.79
N LYS A 217 2.55 10.41 7.56
CA LYS A 217 2.22 11.61 6.78
C LYS A 217 1.17 11.24 5.73
N MET A 218 0.23 12.13 5.48
CA MET A 218 -0.90 11.87 4.60
C MET A 218 -1.22 13.11 3.78
N SER A 219 -1.61 12.91 2.51
CA SER A 219 -2.19 13.96 1.66
C SER A 219 -3.72 14.00 1.76
N LEU A 220 -4.33 13.02 2.43
CA LEU A 220 -5.76 12.87 2.64
C LEU A 220 -6.21 13.56 3.93
N SER A 221 -7.43 14.08 3.93
CA SER A 221 -8.07 14.51 5.17
C SER A 221 -8.48 13.30 6.03
N ALA A 222 -8.70 13.53 7.34
CA ALA A 222 -9.19 12.47 8.24
C ALA A 222 -10.53 11.87 7.76
N MET A 223 -11.40 12.67 7.15
CA MET A 223 -12.68 12.19 6.59
C MET A 223 -12.48 11.29 5.37
N ASP A 224 -11.54 11.64 4.48
CA ASP A 224 -11.24 10.82 3.31
C ASP A 224 -10.67 9.47 3.72
N ILE A 225 -9.82 9.44 4.74
CA ILE A 225 -9.25 8.19 5.28
C ILE A 225 -10.33 7.34 5.93
N LEU A 226 -11.22 7.92 6.75
CA LEU A 226 -12.35 7.19 7.31
C LEU A 226 -13.26 6.63 6.21
N GLY A 227 -13.47 7.41 5.15
CA GLY A 227 -14.16 6.94 3.93
C GLY A 227 -13.46 5.76 3.26
N ALA A 228 -12.13 5.83 3.10
CA ALA A 228 -11.34 4.73 2.55
C ALA A 228 -11.40 3.46 3.41
N ILE A 229 -11.28 3.60 4.74
CA ILE A 229 -11.42 2.49 5.69
C ILE A 229 -12.82 1.87 5.58
N SER A 230 -13.88 2.69 5.55
CA SER A 230 -15.26 2.22 5.42
C SER A 230 -15.49 1.47 4.10
N ASN A 231 -15.00 2.01 2.99
CA ASN A 231 -15.10 1.36 1.67
C ASN A 231 -14.33 0.02 1.64
N GLY A 232 -13.10 0.00 2.15
CA GLY A 232 -12.31 -1.22 2.28
C GLY A 232 -13.02 -2.27 3.14
N TYR A 233 -13.55 -1.87 4.31
CA TYR A 233 -14.32 -2.74 5.19
C TYR A 233 -15.55 -3.33 4.49
N GLN A 234 -16.30 -2.55 3.72
CA GLN A 234 -17.46 -3.04 2.97
C GLN A 234 -17.08 -4.10 1.93
N LEU A 235 -15.96 -3.94 1.23
CA LEU A 235 -15.47 -4.93 0.29
C LEU A 235 -15.08 -6.22 1.01
N VAL A 236 -14.28 -6.11 2.05
CA VAL A 236 -13.76 -7.24 2.84
C VAL A 236 -14.91 -8.01 3.49
N SER A 237 -15.89 -7.33 4.08
CA SER A 237 -17.06 -7.96 4.70
C SER A 237 -17.97 -8.70 3.69
N LYS A 238 -17.89 -8.35 2.41
CA LYS A 238 -18.56 -9.06 1.31
C LYS A 238 -17.69 -10.19 0.72
N GLY A 239 -16.54 -10.51 1.34
CA GLY A 239 -15.64 -11.55 0.86
C GLY A 239 -14.83 -11.11 -0.36
N ALA A 240 -14.29 -9.89 -0.37
CA ALA A 240 -13.48 -9.38 -1.47
C ALA A 240 -12.28 -10.29 -1.78
N ASP A 241 -12.00 -10.45 -3.07
CA ASP A 241 -10.78 -11.08 -3.55
C ASP A 241 -9.58 -10.15 -3.36
N PHE A 242 -8.44 -10.72 -2.97
CA PHE A 242 -7.19 -10.01 -2.86
C PHE A 242 -6.29 -10.30 -4.07
N VAL A 243 -6.06 -9.27 -4.89
CA VAL A 243 -5.29 -9.38 -6.13
C VAL A 243 -3.95 -8.67 -5.97
N GLN A 244 -2.87 -9.33 -6.39
CA GLN A 244 -1.54 -8.72 -6.43
C GLN A 244 -1.11 -8.47 -7.86
N PHE A 245 -0.59 -7.26 -8.12
CA PHE A 245 -0.03 -6.86 -9.38
C PHE A 245 1.31 -6.14 -9.16
N TYR A 246 2.16 -6.07 -10.16
CA TYR A 246 3.44 -5.36 -10.05
C TYR A 246 3.80 -4.64 -11.35
N ILE A 247 4.49 -3.56 -11.23
CA ILE A 247 5.02 -2.74 -12.32
C ILE A 247 6.52 -2.57 -12.10
N PRO A 248 7.35 -2.87 -13.13
CA PRO A 248 6.98 -3.28 -14.47
C PRO A 248 6.71 -4.80 -14.60
N GLN A 249 5.80 -5.15 -15.49
CA GLN A 249 5.50 -6.52 -15.87
C GLN A 249 6.65 -7.14 -16.69
N GLU A 250 6.78 -8.46 -16.69
CA GLU A 250 7.79 -9.17 -17.47
C GLU A 250 7.71 -8.83 -18.96
N GLY A 251 8.86 -8.63 -19.58
CA GLY A 251 8.96 -8.23 -20.99
C GLY A 251 8.59 -6.77 -21.29
N THR A 252 8.37 -5.95 -20.25
CA THR A 252 8.03 -4.52 -20.42
C THR A 252 9.11 -3.57 -19.89
N TRP A 253 10.27 -4.08 -19.53
CA TRP A 253 11.38 -3.30 -19.02
C TRP A 253 12.75 -3.83 -19.43
N SER A 254 13.78 -3.02 -19.27
CA SER A 254 15.19 -3.37 -19.46
C SER A 254 16.07 -2.59 -18.49
N TYR A 255 17.29 -3.04 -18.26
CA TYR A 255 18.23 -2.27 -17.45
C TYR A 255 18.67 -0.99 -18.16
N THR A 256 18.79 0.10 -17.42
CA THR A 256 19.24 1.41 -17.88
C THR A 256 19.94 2.17 -16.75
N THR A 257 20.31 3.41 -17.01
CA THR A 257 20.84 4.33 -16.00
C THR A 257 20.01 5.60 -15.94
N VAL A 258 20.00 6.25 -14.78
CA VAL A 258 19.47 7.60 -14.57
C VAL A 258 20.59 8.44 -13.98
N GLY A 259 20.92 9.56 -14.63
CA GLY A 259 22.12 10.34 -14.30
C GLY A 259 23.43 9.61 -14.68
N SER A 260 24.54 9.97 -14.05
CA SER A 260 25.87 9.50 -14.46
C SER A 260 26.23 8.07 -14.03
N SER A 261 25.48 7.43 -13.12
CA SER A 261 25.90 6.11 -12.58
C SER A 261 24.82 5.30 -11.85
N SER A 262 23.57 5.72 -11.83
CA SER A 262 22.53 5.05 -11.04
C SER A 262 21.80 4.00 -11.88
N SER A 263 21.97 2.70 -11.59
CA SER A 263 21.19 1.62 -12.22
C SER A 263 19.70 1.83 -12.05
N ALA A 264 18.94 1.68 -13.11
CA ALA A 264 17.50 1.85 -13.15
C ALA A 264 16.83 0.85 -14.11
N LEU A 265 15.51 0.81 -14.09
CA LEU A 265 14.70 0.00 -14.99
C LEU A 265 14.03 0.94 -16.02
N ALA A 266 14.37 0.82 -17.30
CA ALA A 266 13.67 1.48 -18.39
C ALA A 266 12.30 0.81 -18.55
N VAL A 267 11.26 1.41 -18.01
CA VAL A 267 9.90 0.87 -18.00
C VAL A 267 9.14 1.36 -19.23
N ASN A 268 8.49 0.45 -19.93
CA ASN A 268 7.50 0.81 -20.93
C ASN A 268 6.16 1.10 -20.23
N TRP A 269 5.98 2.34 -19.79
CA TRP A 269 4.80 2.74 -19.02
C TRP A 269 3.50 2.51 -19.78
N LYS A 270 3.46 2.78 -21.08
CA LYS A 270 2.27 2.55 -21.90
C LYS A 270 1.82 1.08 -21.86
N LYS A 271 2.74 0.13 -22.04
CA LYS A 271 2.41 -1.30 -21.97
C LYS A 271 2.00 -1.74 -20.55
N ASN A 272 2.60 -1.14 -19.53
CA ASN A 272 2.22 -1.43 -18.14
C ASN A 272 0.84 -0.87 -17.80
N SER A 273 0.51 0.33 -18.27
CA SER A 273 -0.83 0.92 -18.16
C SER A 273 -1.88 0.04 -18.85
N GLU A 274 -1.63 -0.37 -20.11
CA GLU A 274 -2.52 -1.27 -20.86
C GLU A 274 -2.78 -2.57 -20.07
N LYS A 275 -1.73 -3.24 -19.56
CA LYS A 275 -1.86 -4.47 -18.75
C LYS A 275 -2.58 -4.23 -17.41
N PHE A 276 -2.34 -3.08 -16.79
CA PHE A 276 -3.02 -2.70 -15.54
C PHE A 276 -4.52 -2.50 -15.78
N HIS A 277 -4.91 -1.78 -16.82
CA HIS A 277 -6.31 -1.61 -17.20
C HIS A 277 -6.96 -2.92 -17.67
N GLU A 278 -6.21 -3.79 -18.35
CA GLU A 278 -6.70 -5.13 -18.69
C GLU A 278 -7.05 -5.93 -17.43
N MET A 279 -6.18 -5.93 -16.42
CA MET A 279 -6.43 -6.57 -15.13
C MET A 279 -7.60 -5.93 -14.38
N LEU A 280 -7.76 -4.60 -14.41
CA LEU A 280 -8.90 -3.91 -13.80
C LEU A 280 -10.24 -4.29 -14.46
N ASN A 281 -10.25 -4.50 -15.79
CA ASN A 281 -11.49 -4.74 -16.55
C ASN A 281 -11.84 -6.21 -16.71
N ASN A 282 -10.89 -7.13 -16.50
CA ASN A 282 -11.09 -8.57 -16.66
C ASN A 282 -10.85 -9.27 -15.31
N PRO A 283 -11.90 -9.56 -14.53
CA PRO A 283 -11.77 -10.42 -13.36
C PRO A 283 -11.47 -11.85 -13.85
N GLN A 284 -10.29 -12.38 -13.45
CA GLN A 284 -10.01 -13.82 -13.59
C GLN A 284 -10.58 -14.56 -12.42
#